data_4a7b9ff3813dfac727676668787585ce
#
_entry.id   4a7b9ff3813dfac727676668787585ce
#
_cell.length_a   1.000
_cell.length_b   1.000
_cell.length_c   1.000
_cell.angle_alpha   90.00
_cell.angle_beta   90.00
_cell.angle_gamma   90.00
#
_symmetry.space_group_name_H-M   'P 1'
#
loop_
_entity.id
_entity.type
_entity.pdbx_description
1 polymer ?
#
loop_
_entity_poly.entity_id
_entity_poly.type
_entity_poly.pdbx_seq_one_letter_code
_entity_poly.pdbx_strand_id
1 'polypeptide(L)'
;MLLLLLPIGAGAANPPTAPTQARNYRVVHGWPILPDGEVLGSVAGVGVNSHDNVFVFHRAGRTWPDSDVLELTPIARPTIDVFDGRSGALLTRWGANLFAMPHGLTIDDHDNVWLTDVALQQVYKYSHDGHLLLTLGERGVAGKDAGHFNRPTAVAVTPDGSFYVSDGYRNTRVMKFSANGKFLFQWGSKGSGPGQFDLPHGIALDAAGKVYVADRSNLRIQVFDSSGHFLSQWSGAQLGRPYAIALDQHGNAYIADGGDQPNGPPDRSAWVEVSPNGVPLARVGRFGNYDGQFEMAHSIAVDAAGAIYVGDIKGARVQKFVPVKTAGAKE
;
A
#
# COMPACT_ATOMS: atom_id res chain seq x y z
N MET A 1 28.33 -46.21 37.62
CA MET A 1 27.10 -45.84 37.00
C MET A 1 27.43 -44.65 36.05
N LEU A 2 27.66 -44.97 34.77
CA LEU A 2 28.20 -44.05 33.78
C LEU A 2 27.01 -43.44 33.01
N LEU A 3 26.76 -42.12 33.15
CA LEU A 3 25.72 -41.41 32.40
C LEU A 3 26.26 -41.04 31.01
N LEU A 4 25.71 -41.64 29.97
CA LEU A 4 25.93 -41.20 28.59
C LEU A 4 25.07 -39.96 28.30
N LEU A 5 25.72 -38.84 28.03
CA LEU A 5 25.10 -37.65 27.43
C LEU A 5 25.02 -37.84 25.91
N LEU A 6 23.80 -37.86 25.34
CA LEU A 6 23.55 -37.82 23.91
C LEU A 6 23.68 -36.36 23.42
N PRO A 7 24.27 -36.12 22.26
CA PRO A 7 24.34 -34.76 21.69
C PRO A 7 22.98 -34.34 21.15
N ILE A 8 22.54 -33.13 21.51
CA ILE A 8 21.38 -32.46 20.93
C ILE A 8 21.76 -32.08 19.49
N GLY A 9 21.07 -32.67 18.53
CA GLY A 9 21.23 -32.36 17.12
C GLY A 9 20.88 -30.90 16.82
N ALA A 10 21.84 -30.15 16.31
CA ALA A 10 21.61 -28.85 15.74
C ALA A 10 20.74 -29.00 14.48
N GLY A 11 19.53 -28.43 14.50
CA GLY A 11 18.67 -28.36 13.36
C GLY A 11 19.37 -27.59 12.21
N ALA A 12 19.53 -28.25 11.07
CA ALA A 12 20.08 -27.62 9.87
C ALA A 12 19.19 -26.46 9.46
N ALA A 13 19.73 -25.25 9.49
CA ALA A 13 19.10 -24.10 8.87
C ALA A 13 18.95 -24.39 7.37
N ASN A 14 17.75 -24.22 6.83
CA ASN A 14 17.52 -24.31 5.40
C ASN A 14 18.49 -23.35 4.67
N PRO A 15 19.14 -23.79 3.56
CA PRO A 15 20.01 -22.90 2.81
C PRO A 15 19.20 -21.70 2.30
N PRO A 16 19.78 -20.52 2.21
CA PRO A 16 19.10 -19.35 1.66
C PRO A 16 18.62 -19.68 0.25
N THR A 17 17.32 -19.52 0.03
CA THR A 17 16.73 -19.64 -1.31
C THR A 17 17.48 -18.73 -2.28
N ALA A 18 17.83 -19.24 -3.46
CA ALA A 18 18.51 -18.47 -4.48
C ALA A 18 17.79 -17.13 -4.73
N PRO A 19 18.51 -16.03 -5.03
CA PRO A 19 17.90 -14.73 -5.25
C PRO A 19 16.82 -14.89 -6.34
N THR A 20 15.61 -14.45 -6.03
CA THR A 20 14.49 -14.48 -6.96
C THR A 20 14.91 -13.68 -8.20
N GLN A 21 14.93 -14.32 -9.35
CA GLN A 21 15.34 -13.67 -10.59
C GLN A 21 14.34 -12.56 -10.95
N ALA A 22 14.84 -11.37 -11.33
CA ALA A 22 14.01 -10.26 -11.76
C ALA A 22 12.98 -10.70 -12.81
N ARG A 23 11.72 -10.35 -12.60
CA ARG A 23 10.63 -10.64 -13.55
C ARG A 23 10.53 -9.50 -14.56
N ASN A 24 10.31 -9.82 -15.81
CA ASN A 24 9.91 -8.84 -16.81
C ASN A 24 8.40 -8.64 -16.75
N TYR A 25 7.95 -7.40 -16.85
CA TYR A 25 6.53 -7.05 -16.83
C TYR A 25 6.14 -6.32 -18.12
N ARG A 26 4.91 -6.51 -18.56
CA ARG A 26 4.28 -5.71 -19.60
C ARG A 26 3.01 -5.05 -19.07
N VAL A 27 2.76 -3.82 -19.47
CA VAL A 27 1.49 -3.15 -19.21
C VAL A 27 0.36 -3.79 -20.02
N VAL A 28 -0.83 -3.84 -19.45
CA VAL A 28 -2.04 -4.32 -20.13
C VAL A 28 -2.78 -3.10 -20.68
N HIS A 29 -2.73 -2.94 -22.01
CA HIS A 29 -3.41 -1.83 -22.69
C HIS A 29 -4.93 -1.94 -22.55
N GLY A 30 -5.61 -0.81 -22.35
CA GLY A 30 -7.06 -0.74 -22.25
C GLY A 30 -7.64 -1.35 -20.98
N TRP A 31 -6.82 -1.62 -19.96
CA TRP A 31 -7.29 -2.02 -18.64
C TRP A 31 -7.15 -0.83 -17.66
N PRO A 32 -8.19 -0.52 -16.82
CA PRO A 32 -9.54 -1.07 -16.80
C PRO A 32 -10.41 -0.49 -17.94
N ILE A 33 -11.58 -1.10 -18.17
CA ILE A 33 -12.58 -0.62 -19.13
C ILE A 33 -13.54 0.31 -18.37
N LEU A 34 -13.45 1.60 -18.65
CA LEU A 34 -14.38 2.58 -18.12
C LEU A 34 -15.54 2.78 -19.12
N PRO A 35 -16.76 3.11 -18.65
CA PRO A 35 -17.83 3.54 -19.50
C PRO A 35 -17.42 4.76 -20.35
N ASP A 36 -18.01 4.89 -21.53
CA ASP A 36 -17.68 5.96 -22.50
C ASP A 36 -17.75 7.36 -21.85
N GLY A 37 -16.67 8.11 -21.99
CA GLY A 37 -16.53 9.48 -21.49
C GLY A 37 -16.27 9.60 -19.99
N GLU A 38 -16.10 8.49 -19.27
CA GLU A 38 -15.79 8.52 -17.84
C GLU A 38 -14.29 8.48 -17.54
N VAL A 39 -13.91 9.11 -16.43
CA VAL A 39 -12.56 9.10 -15.85
C VAL A 39 -12.64 8.87 -14.36
N LEU A 40 -11.64 8.16 -13.80
CA LEU A 40 -11.59 7.87 -12.36
C LEU A 40 -11.35 9.13 -11.51
N GLY A 41 -10.57 10.06 -12.00
CA GLY A 41 -9.95 11.09 -11.17
C GLY A 41 -8.74 10.59 -10.41
N SER A 42 -8.22 11.38 -9.46
CA SER A 42 -7.02 11.02 -8.68
C SER A 42 -7.16 9.67 -7.98
N VAL A 43 -6.41 8.66 -8.42
CA VAL A 43 -6.43 7.31 -7.81
C VAL A 43 -5.51 7.29 -6.61
N ALA A 44 -6.09 7.21 -5.42
CA ALA A 44 -5.38 7.26 -4.16
C ALA A 44 -5.04 5.88 -3.58
N GLY A 45 -5.92 4.88 -3.78
CA GLY A 45 -5.76 3.53 -3.28
C GLY A 45 -6.12 2.47 -4.31
N VAL A 46 -5.46 1.32 -4.26
CA VAL A 46 -5.78 0.13 -5.05
C VAL A 46 -5.59 -1.12 -4.20
N GLY A 47 -6.48 -2.09 -4.33
CA GLY A 47 -6.39 -3.39 -3.65
C GLY A 47 -7.03 -4.48 -4.49
N VAL A 48 -6.67 -5.73 -4.23
CA VAL A 48 -7.21 -6.90 -4.93
C VAL A 48 -7.76 -7.88 -3.88
N ASN A 49 -8.94 -8.40 -4.13
CA ASN A 49 -9.56 -9.39 -3.25
C ASN A 49 -9.23 -10.83 -3.68
N SER A 50 -9.69 -11.83 -2.90
CA SER A 50 -9.46 -13.25 -3.16
C SER A 50 -10.08 -13.78 -4.46
N HIS A 51 -10.98 -13.01 -5.08
CA HIS A 51 -11.66 -13.32 -6.34
C HIS A 51 -11.04 -12.59 -7.55
N ASP A 52 -9.84 -12.03 -7.40
CA ASP A 52 -9.15 -11.21 -8.40
C ASP A 52 -9.92 -9.93 -8.81
N ASN A 53 -10.87 -9.47 -7.99
CA ASN A 53 -11.52 -8.19 -8.22
C ASN A 53 -10.64 -7.04 -7.70
N VAL A 54 -10.48 -6.01 -8.51
CA VAL A 54 -9.62 -4.87 -8.23
C VAL A 54 -10.46 -3.69 -7.76
N PHE A 55 -10.24 -3.29 -6.53
CA PHE A 55 -10.88 -2.13 -5.90
C PHE A 55 -10.00 -0.90 -6.12
N VAL A 56 -10.60 0.16 -6.62
CA VAL A 56 -9.92 1.42 -6.90
C VAL A 56 -10.59 2.54 -6.10
N PHE A 57 -9.85 3.14 -5.17
CA PHE A 57 -10.30 4.26 -4.36
C PHE A 57 -9.79 5.56 -4.97
N HIS A 58 -10.70 6.38 -5.46
CA HIS A 58 -10.37 7.58 -6.21
C HIS A 58 -11.17 8.81 -5.73
N ARG A 59 -10.71 9.98 -6.11
CA ARG A 59 -11.28 11.25 -5.64
C ARG A 59 -12.34 11.82 -6.57
N ALA A 60 -12.78 11.10 -7.59
CA ALA A 60 -13.84 11.46 -8.52
C ALA A 60 -13.75 12.93 -9.06
N GLY A 61 -12.51 13.42 -9.26
CA GLY A 61 -12.21 14.77 -9.74
C GLY A 61 -11.80 15.77 -8.65
N ARG A 62 -11.94 15.42 -7.35
CA ARG A 62 -11.38 16.27 -6.28
C ARG A 62 -9.86 16.18 -6.27
N THR A 63 -9.19 17.32 -6.22
CA THR A 63 -7.73 17.43 -6.13
C THR A 63 -7.28 17.87 -4.74
N TRP A 64 -6.01 17.63 -4.42
CA TRP A 64 -5.42 18.19 -3.22
C TRP A 64 -5.26 19.70 -3.38
N PRO A 65 -5.76 20.54 -2.46
CA PRO A 65 -5.69 21.99 -2.59
C PRO A 65 -4.29 22.52 -2.28
N ASP A 66 -3.87 23.57 -2.97
CA ASP A 66 -2.57 24.24 -2.73
C ASP A 66 -2.47 24.84 -1.32
N SER A 67 -3.60 25.31 -0.78
CA SER A 67 -3.71 25.83 0.60
C SER A 67 -3.48 24.77 1.67
N ASP A 68 -3.49 23.48 1.30
CA ASP A 68 -3.46 22.33 2.23
C ASP A 68 -4.62 22.34 3.27
N VAL A 69 -5.65 23.14 3.04
CA VAL A 69 -6.90 23.11 3.81
C VAL A 69 -7.87 22.18 3.14
N LEU A 70 -8.10 21.02 3.74
CA LEU A 70 -8.92 19.97 3.15
C LEU A 70 -10.41 20.24 3.42
N GLU A 71 -11.20 20.10 2.36
CA GLU A 71 -12.65 20.21 2.42
C GLU A 71 -13.26 18.98 3.11
N LEU A 72 -14.21 19.19 4.04
CA LEU A 72 -14.89 18.13 4.78
C LEU A 72 -16.18 17.65 4.11
N THR A 73 -16.68 18.38 3.10
CA THR A 73 -17.87 17.99 2.34
C THR A 73 -17.61 16.69 1.59
N PRO A 74 -18.44 15.65 1.74
CA PRO A 74 -18.25 14.41 1.00
C PRO A 74 -18.37 14.60 -0.51
N ILE A 75 -17.66 13.76 -1.25
CA ILE A 75 -17.74 13.69 -2.71
C ILE A 75 -19.08 13.06 -3.10
N ALA A 76 -19.88 13.76 -3.89
CA ALA A 76 -21.23 13.31 -4.27
C ALA A 76 -21.23 12.07 -5.21
N ARG A 77 -20.17 11.88 -5.98
CA ARG A 77 -20.01 10.74 -6.89
C ARG A 77 -19.45 9.52 -6.17
N PRO A 78 -19.65 8.30 -6.69
CA PRO A 78 -18.91 7.12 -6.20
C PRO A 78 -17.41 7.38 -6.17
N THR A 79 -16.75 6.84 -5.14
CA THR A 79 -15.31 6.97 -4.93
C THR A 79 -14.59 5.62 -4.92
N ILE A 80 -15.35 4.53 -4.94
CA ILE A 80 -14.83 3.18 -5.10
C ILE A 80 -15.43 2.58 -6.36
N ASP A 81 -14.55 2.20 -7.30
CA ASP A 81 -14.89 1.40 -8.48
C ASP A 81 -14.27 0.01 -8.31
N VAL A 82 -15.02 -1.04 -8.63
CA VAL A 82 -14.56 -2.42 -8.56
C VAL A 82 -14.57 -3.01 -9.96
N PHE A 83 -13.40 -3.51 -10.38
CA PHE A 83 -13.20 -4.07 -11.70
C PHE A 83 -12.89 -5.57 -11.63
N ASP A 84 -13.32 -6.32 -12.62
CA ASP A 84 -12.80 -7.67 -12.86
C ASP A 84 -11.32 -7.59 -13.24
N GLY A 85 -10.46 -8.23 -12.46
CA GLY A 85 -9.02 -8.12 -12.64
C GLY A 85 -8.55 -8.68 -13.99
N ARG A 86 -9.23 -9.67 -14.55
CA ARG A 86 -8.86 -10.30 -15.83
C ARG A 86 -9.32 -9.45 -17.01
N SER A 87 -10.61 -9.17 -17.11
CA SER A 87 -11.21 -8.49 -18.26
C SER A 87 -11.11 -6.97 -18.19
N GLY A 88 -11.00 -6.40 -16.99
CA GLY A 88 -11.07 -4.97 -16.75
C GLY A 88 -12.50 -4.41 -16.73
N ALA A 89 -13.53 -5.27 -16.83
CA ALA A 89 -14.91 -4.83 -16.80
C ALA A 89 -15.28 -4.22 -15.45
N LEU A 90 -16.00 -3.11 -15.45
CA LEU A 90 -16.55 -2.51 -14.25
C LEU A 90 -17.67 -3.40 -13.70
N LEU A 91 -17.52 -3.86 -12.46
CA LEU A 91 -18.48 -4.74 -11.79
C LEU A 91 -19.48 -3.97 -10.93
N THR A 92 -19.00 -3.03 -10.13
CA THR A 92 -19.84 -2.22 -9.23
C THR A 92 -19.15 -0.92 -8.83
N ARG A 93 -19.93 0.01 -8.28
CA ARG A 93 -19.50 1.30 -7.74
C ARG A 93 -20.22 1.63 -6.46
N TRP A 94 -19.51 2.23 -5.52
CA TRP A 94 -20.10 2.71 -4.27
C TRP A 94 -19.29 3.85 -3.64
N GLY A 95 -19.65 4.30 -2.44
CA GLY A 95 -18.93 5.33 -1.71
C GLY A 95 -19.36 6.76 -2.03
N ALA A 96 -20.47 6.98 -2.76
CA ALA A 96 -21.05 8.30 -2.97
C ALA A 96 -21.48 8.93 -1.63
N ASN A 97 -21.13 10.19 -1.41
CA ASN A 97 -21.43 10.95 -0.18
C ASN A 97 -20.81 10.39 1.11
N LEU A 98 -19.81 9.50 1.02
CA LEU A 98 -19.16 8.92 2.20
C LEU A 98 -17.81 9.58 2.52
N PHE A 99 -16.98 9.84 1.53
CA PHE A 99 -15.59 10.27 1.67
C PHE A 99 -15.38 11.69 1.17
N ALA A 100 -14.48 12.42 1.85
CA ALA A 100 -14.12 13.78 1.49
C ALA A 100 -12.76 13.85 0.77
N MET A 101 -11.74 13.13 1.26
CA MET A 101 -10.42 13.07 0.63
C MET A 101 -9.87 11.64 0.72
N PRO A 102 -10.31 10.75 -0.18
CA PRO A 102 -9.82 9.38 -0.32
C PRO A 102 -8.31 9.26 -0.29
N HIS A 103 -7.77 8.25 0.47
CA HIS A 103 -6.33 8.04 0.52
C HIS A 103 -5.93 6.57 0.46
N GLY A 104 -5.82 5.82 1.55
CA GLY A 104 -5.39 4.43 1.56
C GLY A 104 -6.54 3.46 1.30
N LEU A 105 -6.25 2.36 0.61
CA LEU A 105 -7.12 1.20 0.46
C LEU A 105 -6.31 -0.07 0.67
N THR A 106 -6.85 -0.98 1.49
CA THR A 106 -6.30 -2.32 1.71
C THR A 106 -7.45 -3.32 1.74
N ILE A 107 -7.25 -4.50 1.18
CA ILE A 107 -8.18 -5.64 1.29
C ILE A 107 -7.58 -6.63 2.28
N ASP A 108 -8.37 -7.08 3.26
CA ASP A 108 -7.93 -8.08 4.22
C ASP A 108 -8.23 -9.52 3.75
N ASP A 109 -7.73 -10.53 4.47
CA ASP A 109 -7.90 -11.95 4.14
C ASP A 109 -9.36 -12.45 4.15
N HIS A 110 -10.30 -11.61 4.60
CA HIS A 110 -11.75 -11.86 4.59
C HIS A 110 -12.47 -11.02 3.53
N ASP A 111 -11.73 -10.44 2.58
CA ASP A 111 -12.21 -9.54 1.53
C ASP A 111 -12.87 -8.25 2.05
N ASN A 112 -12.62 -7.87 3.31
CA ASN A 112 -13.08 -6.56 3.77
C ASN A 112 -12.20 -5.44 3.22
N VAL A 113 -12.83 -4.31 2.98
CA VAL A 113 -12.21 -3.12 2.40
C VAL A 113 -11.88 -2.12 3.50
N TRP A 114 -10.60 -1.88 3.74
CA TRP A 114 -10.11 -0.89 4.69
C TRP A 114 -9.72 0.38 3.96
N LEU A 115 -10.21 1.51 4.45
CA LEU A 115 -10.08 2.80 3.80
C LEU A 115 -9.63 3.87 4.79
N THR A 116 -8.81 4.81 4.32
CA THR A 116 -8.48 6.02 5.07
C THR A 116 -8.99 7.25 4.34
N ASP A 117 -9.49 8.22 5.10
CA ASP A 117 -9.83 9.55 4.59
C ASP A 117 -9.06 10.61 5.37
N VAL A 118 -8.18 11.31 4.67
CA VAL A 118 -7.27 12.27 5.29
C VAL A 118 -7.94 13.59 5.67
N ALA A 119 -9.07 13.94 5.06
CA ALA A 119 -9.85 15.12 5.47
C ALA A 119 -10.73 14.81 6.66
N LEU A 120 -11.40 13.67 6.63
CA LEU A 120 -12.28 13.23 7.70
C LEU A 120 -11.53 12.73 8.94
N GLN A 121 -10.20 12.55 8.86
CA GLN A 121 -9.36 12.08 9.97
C GLN A 121 -9.78 10.67 10.45
N GLN A 122 -10.28 9.83 9.55
CA GLN A 122 -10.90 8.56 9.90
C GLN A 122 -10.33 7.38 9.13
N VAL A 123 -10.43 6.21 9.77
CA VAL A 123 -10.16 4.88 9.20
C VAL A 123 -11.46 4.10 9.23
N TYR A 124 -11.76 3.39 8.14
CA TYR A 124 -13.00 2.63 7.97
C TYR A 124 -12.69 1.20 7.58
N LYS A 125 -13.56 0.28 8.04
CA LYS A 125 -13.66 -1.08 7.52
C LYS A 125 -15.06 -1.26 6.93
N TYR A 126 -15.11 -1.72 5.69
CA TYR A 126 -16.34 -2.10 5.00
C TYR A 126 -16.27 -3.57 4.62
N SER A 127 -17.41 -4.24 4.45
CA SER A 127 -17.47 -5.49 3.71
C SER A 127 -17.21 -5.24 2.21
N HIS A 128 -16.94 -6.29 1.45
CA HIS A 128 -16.67 -6.19 0.00
C HIS A 128 -17.82 -5.57 -0.81
N ASP A 129 -19.04 -5.66 -0.30
CA ASP A 129 -20.27 -5.10 -0.88
C ASP A 129 -20.63 -3.70 -0.35
N GLY A 130 -19.74 -3.08 0.45
CA GLY A 130 -19.84 -1.68 0.88
C GLY A 130 -20.65 -1.44 2.15
N HIS A 131 -20.93 -2.46 2.99
CA HIS A 131 -21.53 -2.26 4.31
C HIS A 131 -20.46 -1.85 5.33
N LEU A 132 -20.71 -0.75 6.06
CA LEU A 132 -19.82 -0.26 7.10
C LEU A 132 -19.76 -1.23 8.28
N LEU A 133 -18.55 -1.67 8.66
CA LEU A 133 -18.28 -2.60 9.75
C LEU A 133 -17.59 -1.92 10.95
N LEU A 134 -16.69 -0.95 10.69
CA LEU A 134 -15.94 -0.25 11.72
C LEU A 134 -15.60 1.18 11.27
N THR A 135 -15.62 2.12 12.20
CA THR A 135 -15.06 3.47 12.03
C THR A 135 -14.17 3.81 13.21
N LEU A 136 -12.97 4.33 12.95
CA LEU A 136 -12.06 4.89 13.95
C LEU A 136 -11.75 6.35 13.64
N GLY A 137 -11.48 7.11 14.69
CA GLY A 137 -11.28 8.55 14.60
C GLY A 137 -12.59 9.32 14.67
N GLU A 138 -12.52 10.59 15.06
CA GLU A 138 -13.65 11.51 15.06
C GLU A 138 -13.66 12.34 13.79
N ARG A 139 -14.84 12.43 13.14
CA ARG A 139 -15.00 13.09 11.84
C ARG A 139 -14.50 14.52 11.83
N GLY A 140 -13.43 14.78 11.04
CA GLY A 140 -12.83 16.11 10.88
C GLY A 140 -12.02 16.60 12.09
N VAL A 141 -11.88 15.78 13.13
CA VAL A 141 -11.13 16.13 14.34
C VAL A 141 -9.74 15.50 14.29
N ALA A 142 -8.72 16.34 14.12
CA ALA A 142 -7.33 15.90 14.15
C ALA A 142 -6.80 15.81 15.59
N GLY A 143 -5.98 14.79 15.89
CA GLY A 143 -5.38 14.64 17.21
C GLY A 143 -4.17 13.72 17.24
N LYS A 144 -3.57 13.58 18.45
CA LYS A 144 -2.38 12.76 18.70
C LYS A 144 -2.60 11.66 19.73
N ASP A 145 -3.76 11.65 20.40
CA ASP A 145 -4.11 10.62 21.36
C ASP A 145 -4.48 9.29 20.69
N ALA A 146 -4.92 8.31 21.47
CA ALA A 146 -5.26 6.97 21.01
C ALA A 146 -6.57 6.90 20.19
N GLY A 147 -7.44 7.90 20.28
CA GLY A 147 -8.76 7.98 19.64
C GLY A 147 -8.77 8.81 18.36
N HIS A 148 -7.71 9.55 18.07
CA HIS A 148 -7.67 10.49 16.95
C HIS A 148 -6.48 10.24 16.03
N PHE A 149 -6.65 10.60 14.76
CA PHE A 149 -5.59 10.64 13.75
C PHE A 149 -5.32 12.08 13.31
N ASN A 150 -4.21 12.27 12.60
CA ASN A 150 -3.95 13.51 11.90
C ASN A 150 -3.50 13.21 10.46
N ARG A 151 -4.49 12.97 9.60
CA ARG A 151 -4.36 12.54 8.21
C ARG A 151 -3.75 11.14 8.08
N PRO A 152 -4.49 10.08 8.49
CA PRO A 152 -4.05 8.69 8.40
C PRO A 152 -3.87 8.29 6.94
N THR A 153 -2.81 7.53 6.66
CA THR A 153 -2.37 7.28 5.28
C THR A 153 -2.73 5.89 4.77
N ALA A 154 -2.50 4.83 5.53
CA ALA A 154 -2.76 3.47 5.10
C ALA A 154 -3.03 2.52 6.29
N VAL A 155 -3.54 1.33 5.98
CA VAL A 155 -3.84 0.25 6.94
C VAL A 155 -3.15 -1.02 6.49
N ALA A 156 -2.66 -1.83 7.44
CA ALA A 156 -2.24 -3.21 7.20
C ALA A 156 -2.87 -4.13 8.25
N VAL A 157 -3.47 -5.23 7.81
CA VAL A 157 -4.30 -6.11 8.63
C VAL A 157 -3.62 -7.46 8.81
N THR A 158 -3.59 -7.95 10.04
CA THR A 158 -3.07 -9.28 10.38
C THR A 158 -4.15 -10.36 10.21
N PRO A 159 -3.79 -11.64 10.05
CA PRO A 159 -4.77 -12.73 9.88
C PRO A 159 -5.76 -12.88 11.05
N ASP A 160 -5.40 -12.46 12.27
CA ASP A 160 -6.29 -12.43 13.44
C ASP A 160 -7.26 -11.23 13.44
N GLY A 161 -7.20 -10.39 12.40
CA GLY A 161 -8.00 -9.19 12.23
C GLY A 161 -7.50 -7.97 13.01
N SER A 162 -6.45 -8.06 13.82
CA SER A 162 -5.78 -6.88 14.37
C SER A 162 -5.11 -6.11 13.23
N PHE A 163 -4.85 -4.81 13.43
CA PHE A 163 -4.36 -4.02 12.32
C PHE A 163 -3.48 -2.86 12.76
N TYR A 164 -2.70 -2.36 11.81
CA TYR A 164 -1.83 -1.20 11.97
C TYR A 164 -2.32 -0.07 11.08
N VAL A 165 -2.19 1.16 11.58
CA VAL A 165 -2.50 2.39 10.83
C VAL A 165 -1.25 3.25 10.79
N SER A 166 -0.79 3.61 9.59
CA SER A 166 0.20 4.68 9.42
C SER A 166 -0.53 6.03 9.52
N ASP A 167 -0.17 6.83 10.52
CA ASP A 167 -0.74 8.16 10.79
C ASP A 167 0.33 9.20 10.48
N GLY A 168 0.48 9.54 9.20
CA GLY A 168 1.74 10.04 8.66
C GLY A 168 1.79 11.47 8.17
N TYR A 169 0.72 12.09 7.63
CA TYR A 169 0.85 13.43 7.04
C TYR A 169 1.14 14.54 8.06
N ARG A 170 0.57 14.44 9.25
CA ARG A 170 0.73 15.45 10.30
C ARG A 170 1.18 14.85 11.64
N ASN A 171 0.97 13.54 11.83
CA ASN A 171 1.63 12.74 12.85
C ASN A 171 2.81 11.96 12.21
N THR A 172 3.64 11.33 13.02
CA THR A 172 4.81 10.56 12.57
C THR A 172 4.87 9.24 13.34
N ARG A 173 3.76 8.47 13.26
CA ARG A 173 3.60 7.25 14.05
C ARG A 173 2.90 6.15 13.26
N VAL A 174 3.05 4.94 13.75
CA VAL A 174 2.22 3.78 13.42
C VAL A 174 1.48 3.37 14.67
N MET A 175 0.19 3.10 14.55
CA MET A 175 -0.69 2.70 15.65
C MET A 175 -1.18 1.28 15.43
N LYS A 176 -1.21 0.45 16.48
CA LYS A 176 -1.79 -0.90 16.44
C LYS A 176 -3.10 -0.95 17.19
N PHE A 177 -4.07 -1.64 16.57
CA PHE A 177 -5.41 -1.87 17.10
C PHE A 177 -5.74 -3.35 17.08
N SER A 178 -6.61 -3.80 18.00
CA SER A 178 -7.24 -5.12 17.94
C SER A 178 -8.29 -5.19 16.84
N ALA A 179 -8.77 -6.37 16.48
CA ALA A 179 -9.76 -6.61 15.45
C ALA A 179 -11.08 -5.81 15.63
N ASN A 180 -11.44 -5.48 16.87
CA ASN A 180 -12.62 -4.66 17.19
C ASN A 180 -12.31 -3.17 17.36
N GLY A 181 -11.13 -2.71 16.95
CA GLY A 181 -10.75 -1.29 16.94
C GLY A 181 -10.27 -0.72 18.28
N LYS A 182 -9.99 -1.57 19.31
CA LYS A 182 -9.39 -1.10 20.55
C LYS A 182 -7.91 -0.79 20.33
N PHE A 183 -7.47 0.42 20.67
CA PHE A 183 -6.05 0.81 20.66
C PHE A 183 -5.23 -0.13 21.55
N LEU A 184 -4.08 -0.58 21.04
CA LEU A 184 -3.15 -1.45 21.76
C LEU A 184 -1.86 -0.72 22.11
N PHE A 185 -1.17 -0.19 21.12
CA PHE A 185 0.06 0.59 21.27
C PHE A 185 0.39 1.37 20.00
N GLN A 186 1.43 2.20 20.08
CA GLN A 186 1.97 2.95 18.94
C GLN A 186 3.48 3.08 19.06
N TRP A 187 4.13 3.33 17.92
CA TRP A 187 5.55 3.71 17.87
C TRP A 187 5.79 4.76 16.81
N GLY A 188 6.97 5.36 16.85
CA GLY A 188 7.42 6.38 15.93
C GLY A 188 7.45 7.77 16.54
N SER A 189 8.33 8.58 16.03
CA SER A 189 8.49 10.01 16.33
C SER A 189 9.08 10.70 15.10
N LYS A 190 9.04 12.02 15.03
CA LYS A 190 9.67 12.79 13.94
C LYS A 190 11.18 12.62 13.94
N GLY A 191 11.75 12.26 12.80
CA GLY A 191 13.19 12.16 12.61
C GLY A 191 13.59 11.19 11.51
N SER A 192 14.89 10.93 11.41
CA SER A 192 15.51 10.05 10.40
C SER A 192 16.26 8.85 10.97
N GLY A 193 16.33 8.69 12.29
CA GLY A 193 16.91 7.52 12.95
C GLY A 193 16.03 6.26 12.84
N PRO A 194 16.53 5.09 13.26
CA PRO A 194 15.74 3.86 13.37
C PRO A 194 14.48 4.08 14.23
N GLY A 195 13.32 3.66 13.74
CA GLY A 195 12.04 3.85 14.41
C GLY A 195 11.50 5.27 14.41
N GLN A 196 12.21 6.23 13.86
CA GLN A 196 11.71 7.59 13.59
C GLN A 196 11.18 7.69 12.17
N PHE A 197 10.25 8.61 11.92
CA PHE A 197 9.63 8.80 10.61
C PHE A 197 9.63 10.27 10.17
N ASP A 198 9.66 10.44 8.86
CA ASP A 198 9.26 11.67 8.21
C ASP A 198 8.22 11.34 7.13
N LEU A 199 6.95 11.36 7.53
CA LEU A 199 5.81 11.00 6.73
C LEU A 199 5.73 9.47 6.45
N PRO A 200 5.40 8.61 7.47
CA PRO A 200 5.05 7.23 7.22
C PRO A 200 3.77 7.17 6.37
N HIS A 201 3.87 6.60 5.15
CA HIS A 201 2.81 6.71 4.14
C HIS A 201 2.15 5.36 3.84
N GLY A 202 2.86 4.44 3.21
CA GLY A 202 2.39 3.08 2.98
C GLY A 202 2.80 2.14 4.11
N ILE A 203 2.00 1.08 4.33
CA ILE A 203 2.28 0.05 5.32
C ILE A 203 1.83 -1.31 4.79
N ALA A 204 2.61 -2.37 4.99
CA ALA A 204 2.29 -3.74 4.63
C ALA A 204 2.84 -4.74 5.65
N LEU A 205 2.35 -5.98 5.61
CA LEU A 205 2.78 -7.08 6.46
C LEU A 205 3.26 -8.25 5.62
N ASP A 206 4.31 -8.94 6.08
CA ASP A 206 4.65 -10.25 5.53
C ASP A 206 3.95 -11.38 6.30
N ALA A 207 4.03 -12.60 5.77
CA ALA A 207 3.43 -13.79 6.39
C ALA A 207 4.02 -14.12 7.78
N ALA A 208 5.20 -13.61 8.12
CA ALA A 208 5.83 -13.73 9.43
C ALA A 208 5.38 -12.64 10.41
N GLY A 209 4.52 -11.71 9.99
CA GLY A 209 4.01 -10.60 10.79
C GLY A 209 4.98 -9.42 10.92
N LYS A 210 6.04 -9.35 10.12
CA LYS A 210 6.87 -8.15 10.06
C LYS A 210 6.11 -7.00 9.41
N VAL A 211 6.33 -5.81 9.93
CA VAL A 211 5.67 -4.58 9.49
C VAL A 211 6.63 -3.75 8.64
N TYR A 212 6.25 -3.48 7.40
CA TYR A 212 7.01 -2.69 6.45
C TYR A 212 6.35 -1.32 6.31
N VAL A 213 7.09 -0.25 6.57
CA VAL A 213 6.58 1.13 6.54
C VAL A 213 7.34 1.95 5.51
N ALA A 214 6.63 2.49 4.54
CA ALA A 214 7.16 3.47 3.59
C ALA A 214 7.34 4.81 4.28
N ASP A 215 8.55 5.10 4.71
CA ASP A 215 8.97 6.35 5.34
C ASP A 215 9.34 7.36 4.24
N ARG A 216 8.28 7.92 3.63
CA ARG A 216 8.28 8.61 2.34
C ARG A 216 9.30 9.73 2.24
N SER A 217 9.30 10.65 3.20
CA SER A 217 10.18 11.82 3.14
C SER A 217 11.62 11.50 3.54
N ASN A 218 11.85 10.37 4.21
CA ASN A 218 13.18 9.82 4.46
C ASN A 218 13.70 8.91 3.33
N LEU A 219 12.93 8.72 2.24
CA LEU A 219 13.32 7.94 1.06
C LEU A 219 13.71 6.49 1.39
N ARG A 220 12.96 5.84 2.29
CA ARG A 220 13.27 4.48 2.76
C ARG A 220 12.02 3.66 3.10
N ILE A 221 12.20 2.34 3.15
CA ILE A 221 11.31 1.42 3.84
C ILE A 221 11.96 1.05 5.16
N GLN A 222 11.24 1.12 6.27
CA GLN A 222 11.67 0.56 7.54
C GLN A 222 10.89 -0.72 7.84
N VAL A 223 11.58 -1.72 8.39
CA VAL A 223 11.02 -3.03 8.75
C VAL A 223 11.05 -3.18 10.26
N PHE A 224 9.91 -3.59 10.83
CA PHE A 224 9.71 -3.77 12.26
C PHE A 224 9.19 -5.18 12.55
N ASP A 225 9.36 -5.64 13.79
CA ASP A 225 8.60 -6.78 14.29
C ASP A 225 7.13 -6.39 14.59
N SER A 226 6.31 -7.36 14.96
CA SER A 226 4.89 -7.15 15.27
C SER A 226 4.64 -6.27 16.51
N SER A 227 5.67 -5.97 17.30
CA SER A 227 5.65 -5.11 18.50
C SER A 227 6.18 -3.69 18.20
N GLY A 228 6.58 -3.41 16.95
CA GLY A 228 7.11 -2.12 16.54
C GLY A 228 8.60 -1.89 16.83
N HIS A 229 9.37 -2.94 17.17
CA HIS A 229 10.82 -2.83 17.29
C HIS A 229 11.46 -2.82 15.90
N PHE A 230 12.37 -1.89 15.69
CA PHE A 230 13.11 -1.77 14.43
C PHE A 230 13.99 -3.00 14.17
N LEU A 231 13.90 -3.56 12.97
CA LEU A 231 14.70 -4.68 12.51
C LEU A 231 15.74 -4.29 11.47
N SER A 232 15.29 -3.58 10.42
CA SER A 232 16.14 -3.18 9.30
C SER A 232 15.51 -2.03 8.50
N GLN A 233 16.25 -1.52 7.52
CA GLN A 233 15.72 -0.57 6.56
C GLN A 233 16.29 -0.80 5.16
N TRP A 234 15.53 -0.40 4.15
CA TRP A 234 15.93 -0.38 2.75
C TRP A 234 15.91 1.05 2.24
N SER A 235 16.96 1.45 1.56
CA SER A 235 17.10 2.80 0.98
C SER A 235 18.00 2.77 -0.24
N GLY A 236 18.07 3.87 -0.95
CA GLY A 236 18.97 4.05 -2.09
C GLY A 236 18.27 4.53 -3.35
N ALA A 237 19.08 4.93 -4.33
CA ALA A 237 18.60 5.59 -5.54
C ALA A 237 17.62 4.73 -6.37
N GLN A 238 17.72 3.41 -6.32
CA GLN A 238 16.83 2.49 -7.04
C GLN A 238 15.44 2.42 -6.41
N LEU A 239 15.33 2.57 -5.09
CA LEU A 239 14.06 2.54 -4.38
C LEU A 239 13.20 3.78 -4.66
N GLY A 240 13.82 4.92 -4.78
CA GLY A 240 13.16 6.20 -4.99
C GLY A 240 12.50 6.76 -3.73
N ARG A 241 11.34 7.43 -3.90
CA ARG A 241 10.52 7.98 -2.82
C ARG A 241 9.28 7.11 -2.65
N PRO A 242 9.27 6.20 -1.65
CA PRO A 242 8.22 5.20 -1.52
C PRO A 242 6.92 5.82 -1.01
N TYR A 243 5.84 5.68 -1.77
CA TYR A 243 4.49 6.06 -1.38
C TYR A 243 3.71 4.87 -0.83
N ALA A 244 3.77 3.73 -1.51
CA ALA A 244 3.08 2.52 -1.10
C ALA A 244 3.98 1.30 -1.23
N ILE A 245 3.61 0.25 -0.52
CA ILE A 245 4.27 -1.05 -0.55
C ILE A 245 3.20 -2.15 -0.52
N ALA A 246 3.36 -3.16 -1.36
CA ALA A 246 2.62 -4.42 -1.33
C ALA A 246 3.62 -5.58 -1.30
N LEU A 247 3.23 -6.71 -0.72
CA LEU A 247 4.04 -7.92 -0.64
C LEU A 247 3.33 -9.08 -1.32
N ASP A 248 4.08 -9.90 -2.07
CA ASP A 248 3.54 -11.16 -2.58
C ASP A 248 3.73 -12.30 -1.56
N GLN A 249 3.12 -13.46 -1.83
CA GLN A 249 3.22 -14.65 -0.99
C GLN A 249 4.66 -15.20 -0.84
N HIS A 250 5.61 -14.76 -1.66
CA HIS A 250 7.02 -15.13 -1.61
C HIS A 250 7.87 -14.11 -0.83
N GLY A 251 7.25 -13.04 -0.32
CA GLY A 251 7.90 -11.96 0.41
C GLY A 251 8.61 -10.95 -0.49
N ASN A 252 8.44 -10.98 -1.82
CA ASN A 252 8.90 -9.88 -2.65
C ASN A 252 8.01 -8.65 -2.42
N ALA A 253 8.65 -7.49 -2.34
CA ALA A 253 7.96 -6.23 -2.17
C ALA A 253 7.83 -5.48 -3.51
N TYR A 254 6.68 -4.84 -3.68
CA TYR A 254 6.39 -3.96 -4.80
C TYR A 254 6.13 -2.57 -4.24
N ILE A 255 6.89 -1.59 -4.69
CA ILE A 255 6.93 -0.26 -4.11
C ILE A 255 6.56 0.77 -5.18
N ALA A 256 5.55 1.58 -4.90
CA ALA A 256 5.23 2.75 -5.73
C ALA A 256 6.22 3.88 -5.40
N ASP A 257 7.04 4.28 -6.38
CA ASP A 257 7.90 5.46 -6.31
C ASP A 257 7.19 6.64 -6.97
N GLY A 258 6.77 7.61 -6.17
CA GLY A 258 6.07 8.80 -6.66
C GLY A 258 6.92 9.72 -7.55
N GLY A 259 8.23 9.60 -7.48
CA GLY A 259 9.17 10.33 -8.35
C GLY A 259 9.40 11.80 -7.97
N ASP A 260 8.70 12.32 -6.97
CA ASP A 260 8.78 13.73 -6.52
C ASP A 260 9.89 13.95 -5.48
N GLN A 261 11.07 13.44 -5.73
CA GLN A 261 12.19 13.54 -4.79
C GLN A 261 12.69 14.97 -4.62
N PRO A 262 12.95 15.42 -3.38
CA PRO A 262 13.70 16.64 -3.16
C PRO A 262 15.09 16.50 -3.81
N ASN A 263 15.47 17.38 -4.69
CA ASN A 263 16.76 17.37 -5.38
C ASN A 263 16.99 16.23 -6.40
N GLY A 264 15.95 15.52 -6.83
CA GLY A 264 16.01 14.53 -7.90
C GLY A 264 15.46 15.05 -9.23
N PRO A 265 15.74 14.35 -10.34
CA PRO A 265 15.09 14.67 -11.61
C PRO A 265 13.58 14.48 -11.47
N PRO A 266 12.74 15.39 -12.00
CA PRO A 266 11.28 15.33 -11.88
C PRO A 266 10.65 14.11 -12.59
N ASP A 267 11.38 13.40 -13.43
CA ASP A 267 10.86 12.47 -14.42
C ASP A 267 11.07 11.01 -13.98
N ARG A 268 10.74 10.67 -12.73
CA ARG A 268 11.19 9.42 -12.15
C ARG A 268 10.08 8.47 -11.69
N SER A 269 8.81 8.84 -11.75
CA SER A 269 7.72 8.00 -11.26
C SER A 269 7.71 6.60 -11.87
N ALA A 270 7.62 5.57 -11.02
CA ALA A 270 7.70 4.16 -11.39
C ALA A 270 7.19 3.26 -10.26
N TRP A 271 7.23 1.96 -10.46
CA TRP A 271 7.21 1.01 -9.36
C TRP A 271 8.47 0.12 -9.39
N VAL A 272 8.83 -0.43 -8.24
CA VAL A 272 10.07 -1.18 -8.02
C VAL A 272 9.73 -2.53 -7.39
N GLU A 273 10.22 -3.62 -8.00
CA GLU A 273 10.23 -4.95 -7.38
C GLU A 273 11.50 -5.09 -6.53
N VAL A 274 11.33 -5.55 -5.29
CA VAL A 274 12.41 -5.69 -4.30
C VAL A 274 12.35 -7.08 -3.69
N SER A 275 13.50 -7.74 -3.58
CA SER A 275 13.61 -9.05 -2.94
C SER A 275 13.28 -8.99 -1.44
N PRO A 276 13.01 -10.14 -0.77
CA PRO A 276 12.78 -10.17 0.68
C PRO A 276 13.92 -9.60 1.52
N ASN A 277 15.12 -9.51 0.95
CA ASN A 277 16.30 -8.95 1.60
C ASN A 277 16.52 -7.45 1.29
N GLY A 278 15.57 -6.80 0.64
CA GLY A 278 15.65 -5.36 0.34
C GLY A 278 16.50 -5.01 -0.90
N VAL A 279 16.83 -5.99 -1.75
CA VAL A 279 17.59 -5.76 -2.98
C VAL A 279 16.62 -5.45 -4.12
N PRO A 280 16.70 -4.27 -4.79
CA PRO A 280 15.91 -3.97 -5.97
C PRO A 280 16.20 -4.97 -7.10
N LEU A 281 15.15 -5.57 -7.65
CA LEU A 281 15.20 -6.57 -8.72
C LEU A 281 14.84 -5.95 -10.06
N ALA A 282 13.79 -5.14 -10.10
CA ALA A 282 13.32 -4.50 -11.31
C ALA A 282 12.76 -3.11 -10.98
N ARG A 283 12.87 -2.20 -11.94
CA ARG A 283 12.22 -0.90 -11.93
C ARG A 283 11.41 -0.77 -13.21
N VAL A 284 10.12 -0.55 -13.09
CA VAL A 284 9.15 -0.56 -14.20
C VAL A 284 8.41 0.78 -14.24
N GLY A 285 8.37 1.36 -15.43
CA GLY A 285 7.75 2.65 -15.65
C GLY A 285 8.76 3.81 -15.67
N ARG A 286 8.22 4.96 -16.00
CA ARG A 286 8.90 6.26 -16.06
C ARG A 286 7.85 7.36 -15.99
N PHE A 287 8.27 8.60 -15.85
CA PHE A 287 7.36 9.76 -15.91
C PHE A 287 6.65 9.86 -17.27
N GLY A 288 5.37 10.22 -17.26
CA GLY A 288 4.57 10.51 -18.43
C GLY A 288 3.13 9.96 -18.37
N ASN A 289 2.40 10.12 -19.51
CA ASN A 289 0.96 9.90 -19.58
C ASN A 289 0.55 8.71 -20.46
N TYR A 290 1.51 8.03 -21.10
CA TYR A 290 1.25 6.82 -21.87
C TYR A 290 1.19 5.58 -20.98
N ASP A 291 0.70 4.49 -21.53
CA ASP A 291 0.73 3.19 -20.86
C ASP A 291 2.15 2.80 -20.43
N GLY A 292 2.29 2.33 -19.21
CA GLY A 292 3.59 2.05 -18.60
C GLY A 292 4.35 3.28 -18.09
N GLN A 293 3.75 4.47 -18.14
CA GLN A 293 4.29 5.70 -17.58
C GLN A 293 3.39 6.18 -16.42
N PHE A 294 3.91 7.04 -15.54
CA PHE A 294 3.17 7.58 -14.39
C PHE A 294 3.50 9.06 -14.20
N GLU A 295 2.50 9.87 -13.90
CA GLU A 295 2.76 11.22 -13.37
C GLU A 295 3.16 11.16 -11.89
N MET A 296 2.46 10.33 -11.10
CA MET A 296 2.83 10.06 -9.70
C MET A 296 2.22 8.73 -9.25
N ALA A 297 3.01 7.64 -9.29
CA ALA A 297 2.63 6.36 -8.73
C ALA A 297 2.43 6.51 -7.22
N HIS A 298 1.22 6.23 -6.72
CA HIS A 298 0.82 6.52 -5.35
C HIS A 298 0.42 5.29 -4.55
N SER A 299 -0.27 4.35 -5.18
CA SER A 299 -0.73 3.11 -4.57
C SER A 299 -0.35 1.91 -5.42
N ILE A 300 -0.22 0.73 -4.79
CA ILE A 300 0.19 -0.49 -5.47
C ILE A 300 -0.45 -1.70 -4.81
N ALA A 301 -0.85 -2.68 -5.61
CA ALA A 301 -1.32 -3.97 -5.16
C ALA A 301 -0.76 -5.08 -6.07
N VAL A 302 -0.68 -6.31 -5.54
CA VAL A 302 -0.27 -7.50 -6.26
C VAL A 302 -1.32 -8.58 -6.06
N ASP A 303 -1.73 -9.27 -7.14
CA ASP A 303 -2.62 -10.41 -7.06
C ASP A 303 -1.85 -11.74 -6.89
N ALA A 304 -2.59 -12.83 -6.67
CA ALA A 304 -2.01 -14.15 -6.48
C ALA A 304 -1.25 -14.68 -7.71
N ALA A 305 -1.56 -14.18 -8.91
CA ALA A 305 -0.88 -14.51 -10.15
C ALA A 305 0.39 -13.66 -10.40
N GLY A 306 0.65 -12.68 -9.53
CA GLY A 306 1.77 -11.75 -9.62
C GLY A 306 1.52 -10.60 -10.59
N ALA A 307 0.28 -10.30 -10.95
CA ALA A 307 -0.03 -9.07 -11.66
C ALA A 307 -0.02 -7.89 -10.68
N ILE A 308 0.52 -6.77 -11.13
CA ILE A 308 0.71 -5.55 -10.36
C ILE A 308 -0.28 -4.50 -10.82
N TYR A 309 -0.96 -3.88 -9.88
CA TYR A 309 -1.90 -2.79 -10.11
C TYR A 309 -1.37 -1.52 -9.45
N VAL A 310 -1.24 -0.45 -10.22
CA VAL A 310 -0.63 0.80 -9.75
C VAL A 310 -1.58 1.96 -9.98
N GLY A 311 -1.94 2.63 -8.90
CA GLY A 311 -2.72 3.87 -8.95
C GLY A 311 -1.81 5.08 -9.18
N ASP A 312 -2.11 5.85 -10.23
CA ASP A 312 -1.45 7.09 -10.58
C ASP A 312 -2.33 8.27 -10.15
N ILE A 313 -1.94 8.91 -9.04
CA ILE A 313 -2.81 9.92 -8.42
C ILE A 313 -2.90 11.22 -9.23
N LYS A 314 -1.82 11.61 -9.91
CA LYS A 314 -1.82 12.78 -10.80
C LYS A 314 -2.31 12.44 -12.22
N GLY A 315 -1.93 11.25 -12.71
CA GLY A 315 -2.40 10.73 -14.00
C GLY A 315 -3.87 10.30 -14.01
N ALA A 316 -4.54 10.33 -12.84
CA ALA A 316 -5.98 10.02 -12.68
C ALA A 316 -6.38 8.67 -13.27
N ARG A 317 -5.57 7.65 -13.09
CA ARG A 317 -5.76 6.30 -13.66
C ARG A 317 -5.18 5.22 -12.78
N VAL A 318 -5.56 3.99 -13.05
CA VAL A 318 -4.92 2.77 -12.55
C VAL A 318 -4.41 1.96 -13.75
N GLN A 319 -3.24 1.35 -13.60
CA GLN A 319 -2.65 0.53 -14.67
C GLN A 319 -2.33 -0.87 -14.14
N LYS A 320 -2.52 -1.87 -14.99
CA LYS A 320 -2.22 -3.27 -14.73
C LYS A 320 -0.95 -3.68 -15.46
N PHE A 321 -0.06 -4.39 -14.77
CA PHE A 321 1.14 -5.01 -15.31
C PHE A 321 1.09 -6.51 -15.05
N VAL A 322 1.45 -7.30 -16.03
CA VAL A 322 1.51 -8.77 -15.89
C VAL A 322 2.93 -9.27 -16.14
N PRO A 323 3.38 -10.30 -15.37
CA PRO A 323 4.69 -10.89 -15.60
C PRO A 323 4.76 -11.52 -17.01
N VAL A 324 5.88 -11.30 -17.67
CA VAL A 324 6.16 -11.93 -18.98
C VAL A 324 6.79 -13.29 -18.70
N LYS A 325 6.15 -14.36 -19.19
CA LYS A 325 6.76 -15.70 -19.15
C LYS A 325 8.01 -15.68 -20.02
N THR A 326 9.19 -15.89 -19.43
CA THR A 326 10.41 -16.13 -20.23
C THR A 326 10.25 -17.46 -20.96
N ALA A 327 10.31 -17.42 -22.28
CA ALA A 327 10.34 -18.63 -23.10
C ALA A 327 11.60 -19.42 -22.72
N GLY A 328 11.46 -20.50 -21.93
CA GLY A 328 12.60 -21.35 -21.55
C GLY A 328 12.56 -22.05 -20.20
N ALA A 329 11.64 -21.73 -19.31
CA ALA A 329 11.43 -22.58 -18.13
C ALA A 329 10.56 -23.78 -18.54
N LYS A 330 11.20 -24.88 -18.92
CA LYS A 330 10.54 -26.19 -18.96
C LYS A 330 10.24 -26.58 -17.52
N GLU A 331 8.98 -26.93 -17.26
CA GLU A 331 8.52 -27.58 -16.02
C GLU A 331 9.32 -28.83 -15.71
#